data_05bda1026b69c62734a99fb25165309c
#
_entry.id   05bda1026b69c62734a99fb25165309c
#
_cell.length_a   1.000
_cell.length_b   1.000
_cell.length_c   1.000
_cell.angle_alpha   90.00
_cell.angle_beta   90.00
_cell.angle_gamma   90.00
#
_symmetry.space_group_name_H-M   'P 1'
#
loop_
_entity.id
_entity.type
_entity.pdbx_description
1 polymer ?
#
loop_
_entity_poly.entity_id
_entity_poly.type
_entity_poly.pdbx_seq_one_letter_code
_entity_poly.pdbx_strand_id
1 'polypeptide(L)'
;MLFRSPGTAPYFGLAWMLAKNGLSIKDVKVVNLSPQAAANAMIAGTDGVDAAMTYEPYLGAVRAKPEAGKIIATTLDYPMVMDTFGCTPAFLAANPKAAQGLANAYFEALDMIKAEPKKSFEIMGADVKQSAEAFEASQKYLRWQDRAANQKFFAGEHAQFSKEAADLLLAVGIIKAAPDMSKLADPRFIK
;
A
#
# COMPACT_ATOMS: atom_id res chain seq x y z
N MET A 1 0.14 -10.57 -18.03
CA MET A 1 0.06 -10.07 -16.64
C MET A 1 0.69 -8.68 -16.56
N LEU A 2 0.08 -7.74 -15.86
CA LEU A 2 0.40 -6.31 -15.97
C LEU A 2 0.86 -5.73 -14.65
N PHE A 3 1.99 -5.02 -14.64
CA PHE A 3 2.56 -4.44 -13.43
C PHE A 3 3.21 -3.10 -13.67
N ARG A 4 3.37 -2.37 -12.57
CA ARG A 4 4.27 -1.24 -12.46
C ARG A 4 5.74 -1.70 -12.41
N SER A 5 6.65 -0.74 -12.69
CA SER A 5 8.10 -0.91 -12.64
C SER A 5 8.58 -1.66 -11.41
N PRO A 6 9.66 -2.44 -11.49
CA PRO A 6 10.34 -3.02 -10.34
C PRO A 6 10.51 -1.98 -9.22
N GLY A 7 10.28 -2.39 -7.97
CA GLY A 7 10.36 -1.50 -6.80
C GLY A 7 9.07 -0.76 -6.45
N THR A 8 7.93 -1.11 -7.04
CA THR A 8 6.62 -0.54 -6.67
C THR A 8 5.77 -1.54 -5.88
N ALA A 9 4.81 -1.03 -5.08
CA ALA A 9 3.93 -1.87 -4.28
C ALA A 9 3.16 -2.94 -5.08
N PRO A 10 2.58 -2.66 -6.26
CA PRO A 10 1.96 -3.71 -7.07
C PRO A 10 2.93 -4.80 -7.54
N TYR A 11 4.17 -4.43 -7.90
CA TYR A 11 5.18 -5.43 -8.25
C TYR A 11 5.57 -6.31 -7.06
N PHE A 12 5.77 -5.69 -5.89
CA PHE A 12 6.03 -6.42 -4.65
C PHE A 12 4.88 -7.38 -4.32
N GLY A 13 3.63 -6.91 -4.38
CA GLY A 13 2.45 -7.72 -4.12
C GLY A 13 2.36 -8.95 -5.04
N LEU A 14 2.67 -8.77 -6.35
CA LEU A 14 2.73 -9.92 -7.25
C LEU A 14 3.83 -10.90 -6.85
N ALA A 15 5.06 -10.40 -6.67
CA ALA A 15 6.19 -11.27 -6.33
C ALA A 15 5.90 -12.06 -5.04
N TRP A 16 5.24 -11.40 -4.07
CA TRP A 16 4.81 -12.03 -2.83
C TRP A 16 3.77 -13.13 -3.07
N MET A 17 2.71 -12.84 -3.85
CA MET A 17 1.65 -13.81 -4.15
C MET A 17 2.21 -15.03 -4.92
N LEU A 18 3.09 -14.80 -5.88
CA LEU A 18 3.75 -15.88 -6.62
C LEU A 18 4.60 -16.74 -5.69
N ALA A 19 5.44 -16.12 -4.85
CA ALA A 19 6.32 -16.83 -3.92
C ALA A 19 5.53 -17.68 -2.91
N LYS A 20 4.40 -17.18 -2.38
CA LYS A 20 3.52 -17.95 -1.48
C LYS A 20 2.87 -19.17 -2.16
N ASN A 21 2.83 -19.20 -3.48
CA ASN A 21 2.32 -20.30 -4.28
C ASN A 21 3.42 -21.12 -4.98
N GLY A 22 4.67 -21.02 -4.54
CA GLY A 22 5.81 -21.76 -5.09
C GLY A 22 6.24 -21.31 -6.50
N LEU A 23 5.79 -20.14 -6.93
CA LEU A 23 6.11 -19.53 -8.21
C LEU A 23 7.04 -18.34 -8.03
N SER A 24 7.60 -17.86 -9.13
CA SER A 24 8.46 -16.69 -9.18
C SER A 24 8.03 -15.71 -10.27
N ILE A 25 8.59 -14.52 -10.26
CA ILE A 25 8.38 -13.50 -11.29
C ILE A 25 8.81 -13.99 -12.70
N LYS A 26 9.68 -15.00 -12.76
CA LYS A 26 10.17 -15.59 -14.03
C LYS A 26 9.15 -16.52 -14.68
N ASP A 27 8.16 -16.99 -13.91
CA ASP A 27 7.13 -17.90 -14.39
C ASP A 27 5.97 -17.15 -15.06
N VAL A 28 6.03 -15.82 -15.08
CA VAL A 28 4.99 -14.97 -15.67
C VAL A 28 5.59 -13.91 -16.59
N LYS A 29 4.86 -13.57 -17.65
CA LYS A 29 5.22 -12.44 -18.51
C LYS A 29 4.73 -11.15 -17.88
N VAL A 30 5.65 -10.35 -17.36
CA VAL A 30 5.35 -9.04 -16.76
C VAL A 30 5.29 -7.96 -17.84
N VAL A 31 4.22 -7.15 -17.83
CA VAL A 31 4.07 -5.96 -18.67
C VAL A 31 3.93 -4.73 -17.78
N ASN A 32 4.77 -3.72 -18.02
CA ASN A 32 4.82 -2.50 -17.21
C ASN A 32 3.71 -1.52 -17.62
N LEU A 33 2.69 -1.38 -16.78
CA LEU A 33 1.63 -0.38 -16.94
C LEU A 33 1.42 0.40 -15.63
N SER A 34 0.90 1.62 -15.75
CA SER A 34 0.40 2.35 -14.57
C SER A 34 -0.81 1.61 -13.98
N PRO A 35 -1.14 1.80 -12.69
CA PRO A 35 -2.31 1.15 -12.08
C PRO A 35 -3.61 1.41 -12.82
N GLN A 36 -3.80 2.64 -13.30
CA GLN A 36 -4.94 3.02 -14.13
C GLN A 36 -4.95 2.26 -15.47
N ALA A 37 -3.80 2.22 -16.17
CA ALA A 37 -3.70 1.51 -17.43
C ALA A 37 -3.90 0.00 -17.27
N ALA A 38 -3.42 -0.60 -16.18
CA ALA A 38 -3.63 -2.00 -15.85
C ALA A 38 -5.12 -2.31 -15.62
N ALA A 39 -5.81 -1.48 -14.86
CA ALA A 39 -7.25 -1.59 -14.65
C ALA A 39 -8.04 -1.45 -15.96
N ASN A 40 -7.69 -0.45 -16.78
CA ASN A 40 -8.34 -0.22 -18.07
C ASN A 40 -8.14 -1.38 -19.04
N ALA A 41 -6.92 -1.94 -19.11
CA ALA A 41 -6.61 -3.09 -19.97
C ALA A 41 -7.41 -4.34 -19.54
N MET A 42 -7.58 -4.55 -18.23
CA MET A 42 -8.41 -5.62 -17.69
C MET A 42 -9.88 -5.43 -18.06
N ILE A 43 -10.41 -4.20 -17.89
CA ILE A 43 -11.80 -3.86 -18.23
C ILE A 43 -12.07 -4.00 -19.72
N ALA A 44 -11.10 -3.67 -20.57
CA ALA A 44 -11.22 -3.75 -22.03
C ALA A 44 -11.06 -5.18 -22.56
N GLY A 45 -10.68 -6.15 -21.75
CA GLY A 45 -10.38 -7.52 -22.22
C GLY A 45 -9.21 -7.56 -23.20
N THR A 46 -8.19 -6.72 -22.96
CA THR A 46 -7.03 -6.60 -23.88
C THR A 46 -6.31 -7.94 -24.00
N ASP A 47 -6.06 -8.39 -25.21
CA ASP A 47 -5.33 -9.63 -25.49
C ASP A 47 -3.99 -9.72 -24.75
N GLY A 48 -3.72 -10.88 -24.15
CA GLY A 48 -2.51 -11.11 -23.39
C GLY A 48 -2.50 -10.47 -22.00
N VAL A 49 -3.64 -9.99 -21.52
CA VAL A 49 -3.85 -9.48 -20.16
C VAL A 49 -4.68 -10.49 -19.37
N ASP A 50 -4.02 -11.49 -18.81
CA ASP A 50 -4.68 -12.53 -18.03
C ASP A 50 -4.98 -12.12 -16.58
N ALA A 51 -4.16 -11.21 -16.03
CA ALA A 51 -4.33 -10.69 -14.67
C ALA A 51 -3.74 -9.28 -14.55
N ALA A 52 -4.23 -8.50 -13.58
CA ALA A 52 -3.73 -7.17 -13.29
C ALA A 52 -3.56 -6.97 -11.79
N MET A 53 -2.49 -6.26 -11.40
CA MET A 53 -2.31 -5.71 -10.06
C MET A 53 -2.58 -4.21 -10.10
N THR A 54 -3.55 -3.78 -9.34
CA THR A 54 -3.94 -2.37 -9.24
C THR A 54 -4.43 -2.07 -7.81
N TYR A 55 -4.82 -0.84 -7.55
CA TYR A 55 -5.32 -0.39 -6.25
C TYR A 55 -6.41 0.67 -6.42
N GLU A 56 -7.04 1.08 -5.32
CA GLU A 56 -8.06 2.12 -5.35
C GLU A 56 -7.50 3.48 -5.82
N PRO A 57 -8.25 4.26 -6.61
CA PRO A 57 -9.65 4.04 -6.99
C PRO A 57 -9.82 3.13 -8.23
N TYR A 58 -8.75 2.74 -8.90
CA TYR A 58 -8.81 2.00 -10.18
C TYR A 58 -9.35 0.57 -9.99
N LEU A 59 -9.06 -0.06 -8.85
CA LEU A 59 -9.61 -1.38 -8.51
C LEU A 59 -11.13 -1.31 -8.36
N GLY A 60 -11.67 -0.20 -7.84
CA GLY A 60 -13.10 0.05 -7.78
C GLY A 60 -13.77 0.06 -9.14
N ALA A 61 -13.11 0.59 -10.17
CA ALA A 61 -13.62 0.56 -11.54
C ALA A 61 -13.70 -0.86 -12.11
N VAL A 62 -12.71 -1.71 -11.82
CA VAL A 62 -12.76 -3.15 -12.20
C VAL A 62 -13.86 -3.86 -11.45
N ARG A 63 -14.01 -3.59 -10.15
CA ARG A 63 -15.06 -4.18 -9.30
C ARG A 63 -16.48 -3.86 -9.79
N ALA A 64 -16.67 -2.68 -10.37
CA ALA A 64 -17.94 -2.27 -10.96
C ALA A 64 -18.28 -3.00 -12.27
N LYS A 65 -17.36 -3.81 -12.81
CA LYS A 65 -17.51 -4.57 -14.05
C LYS A 65 -17.15 -6.05 -13.84
N PRO A 66 -18.02 -6.82 -13.18
CA PRO A 66 -17.73 -8.22 -12.82
C PRO A 66 -17.51 -9.14 -14.03
N GLU A 67 -18.01 -8.75 -15.21
CA GLU A 67 -17.77 -9.45 -16.47
C GLU A 67 -16.31 -9.32 -16.96
N ALA A 68 -15.57 -8.30 -16.53
CA ALA A 68 -14.18 -8.07 -16.93
C ALA A 68 -13.18 -8.97 -16.17
N GLY A 69 -13.57 -9.49 -15.00
CA GLY A 69 -12.71 -10.37 -14.23
C GLY A 69 -13.13 -10.48 -12.76
N LYS A 70 -12.38 -11.31 -12.04
CA LYS A 70 -12.59 -11.56 -10.61
C LYS A 70 -11.42 -11.09 -9.79
N ILE A 71 -11.67 -10.37 -8.69
CA ILE A 71 -10.65 -10.10 -7.67
C ILE A 71 -10.37 -11.40 -6.94
N ILE A 72 -9.13 -11.88 -7.01
CA ILE A 72 -8.70 -13.16 -6.43
C ILE A 72 -8.07 -13.00 -5.06
N ALA A 73 -7.45 -11.86 -4.78
CA ALA A 73 -6.85 -11.53 -3.49
C ALA A 73 -6.64 -10.03 -3.34
N THR A 74 -6.60 -9.56 -2.11
CA THR A 74 -6.33 -8.16 -1.75
C THR A 74 -5.33 -8.08 -0.60
N THR A 75 -4.79 -6.88 -0.36
CA THR A 75 -3.94 -6.61 0.81
C THR A 75 -4.73 -6.57 2.13
N LEU A 76 -6.05 -6.62 2.10
CA LEU A 76 -6.87 -6.86 3.29
C LEU A 76 -6.81 -8.32 3.73
N ASP A 77 -6.76 -9.24 2.77
CA ASP A 77 -6.63 -10.68 3.02
C ASP A 77 -5.18 -11.02 3.43
N TYR A 78 -4.24 -10.36 2.79
CA TYR A 78 -2.80 -10.56 2.97
C TYR A 78 -2.11 -9.20 3.17
N PRO A 79 -1.93 -8.71 4.40
CA PRO A 79 -1.36 -7.39 4.70
C PRO A 79 0.15 -7.37 4.43
N MET A 80 0.52 -7.26 3.16
CA MET A 80 1.90 -7.27 2.67
C MET A 80 2.41 -5.89 2.24
N VAL A 81 1.54 -4.89 2.20
CA VAL A 81 1.86 -3.51 1.81
C VAL A 81 1.31 -2.58 2.90
N MET A 82 2.17 -1.68 3.37
CA MET A 82 1.82 -0.65 4.33
C MET A 82 2.32 0.70 3.84
N ASP A 83 1.44 1.70 3.88
CA ASP A 83 1.84 3.08 3.65
C ASP A 83 2.45 3.65 4.92
N THR A 84 3.56 4.39 4.78
CA THR A 84 4.34 4.90 5.91
C THR A 84 4.74 6.35 5.68
N PHE A 85 4.94 7.08 6.77
CA PHE A 85 5.66 8.35 6.74
C PHE A 85 7.15 8.07 6.84
N GLY A 86 7.92 8.55 5.85
CA GLY A 86 9.38 8.44 5.84
C GLY A 86 10.05 9.80 5.92
N CYS A 87 11.05 9.92 6.79
CA CYS A 87 11.91 11.09 6.89
C CYS A 87 13.38 10.66 6.82
N THR A 88 14.24 11.50 6.24
CA THR A 88 15.67 11.22 6.28
C THR A 88 16.22 11.40 7.71
N PRO A 89 17.27 10.63 8.10
CA PRO A 89 17.90 10.81 9.41
C PRO A 89 18.36 12.25 9.67
N ALA A 90 18.87 12.94 8.65
CA ALA A 90 19.29 14.34 8.75
C ALA A 90 18.10 15.26 9.07
N PHE A 91 16.95 15.04 8.42
CA PHE A 91 15.73 15.81 8.73
C PHE A 91 15.26 15.57 10.16
N LEU A 92 15.22 14.31 10.61
CA LEU A 92 14.81 13.96 11.98
C LEU A 92 15.71 14.59 13.02
N ALA A 93 17.04 14.61 12.78
CA ALA A 93 18.01 15.25 13.69
C ALA A 93 17.82 16.76 13.76
N ALA A 94 17.61 17.41 12.61
CA ALA A 94 17.48 18.86 12.53
C ALA A 94 16.08 19.36 12.96
N ASN A 95 15.03 18.54 12.78
CA ASN A 95 13.64 18.97 12.94
C ASN A 95 12.78 17.98 13.78
N PRO A 96 13.20 17.62 14.99
CA PRO A 96 12.46 16.60 15.78
C PRO A 96 11.03 17.03 16.12
N LYS A 97 10.79 18.34 16.31
CA LYS A 97 9.45 18.88 16.56
C LYS A 97 8.54 18.76 15.34
N ALA A 98 9.07 18.96 14.13
CA ALA A 98 8.30 18.79 12.90
C ALA A 98 7.93 17.30 12.66
N ALA A 99 8.86 16.38 12.94
CA ALA A 99 8.58 14.95 12.88
C ALA A 99 7.49 14.52 13.87
N GLN A 100 7.55 15.02 15.11
CA GLN A 100 6.48 14.79 16.08
C GLN A 100 5.15 15.41 15.65
N GLY A 101 5.19 16.63 15.08
CA GLY A 101 4.00 17.30 14.55
C GLY A 101 3.35 16.49 13.41
N LEU A 102 4.13 15.90 12.51
CA LEU A 102 3.64 15.06 11.43
C LEU A 102 2.92 13.80 11.98
N ALA A 103 3.52 13.12 12.96
CA ALA A 103 2.91 11.96 13.59
C ALA A 103 1.62 12.33 14.34
N ASN A 104 1.61 13.46 15.05
CA ASN A 104 0.41 13.94 15.75
C ASN A 104 -0.71 14.29 14.76
N ALA A 105 -0.39 15.00 13.68
CA ALA A 105 -1.37 15.38 12.66
C ALA A 105 -2.06 14.15 12.04
N TYR A 106 -1.34 13.06 11.83
CA TYR A 106 -1.95 11.81 11.37
C TYR A 106 -2.98 11.28 12.36
N PHE A 107 -2.66 11.22 13.65
CA PHE A 107 -3.60 10.71 14.66
C PHE A 107 -4.77 11.67 14.88
N GLU A 108 -4.53 12.98 14.86
CA GLU A 108 -5.60 14.00 14.89
C GLU A 108 -6.54 13.86 13.69
N ALA A 109 -6.01 13.56 12.51
CA ALA A 109 -6.85 13.31 11.33
C ALA A 109 -7.71 12.04 11.51
N LEU A 110 -7.20 10.97 12.12
CA LEU A 110 -8.01 9.79 12.44
C LEU A 110 -9.12 10.09 13.45
N ASP A 111 -8.84 10.93 14.44
CA ASP A 111 -9.84 11.35 15.41
C ASP A 111 -10.90 12.27 14.76
N MET A 112 -10.50 13.13 13.82
CA MET A 112 -11.43 13.94 13.01
C MET A 112 -12.32 13.07 12.14
N ILE A 113 -11.80 12.00 11.51
CA ILE A 113 -12.60 11.04 10.73
C ILE A 113 -13.71 10.43 11.60
N LYS A 114 -13.42 10.12 12.86
CA LYS A 114 -14.40 9.57 13.81
C LYS A 114 -15.42 10.60 14.26
N ALA A 115 -14.98 11.84 14.55
CA ALA A 115 -15.81 12.90 15.08
C ALA A 115 -16.68 13.58 14.01
N GLU A 116 -16.11 13.81 12.83
CA GLU A 116 -16.73 14.55 11.71
C GLU A 116 -16.58 13.77 10.38
N PRO A 117 -17.16 12.55 10.26
CA PRO A 117 -16.91 11.67 9.12
C PRO A 117 -17.28 12.32 7.79
N LYS A 118 -18.46 12.98 7.71
CA LYS A 118 -18.92 13.63 6.48
C LYS A 118 -17.93 14.67 5.97
N LYS A 119 -17.51 15.59 6.84
CA LYS A 119 -16.53 16.64 6.49
C LYS A 119 -15.18 16.04 6.11
N SER A 120 -14.75 15.01 6.81
CA SER A 120 -13.49 14.31 6.51
C SER A 120 -13.53 13.65 5.13
N PHE A 121 -14.64 13.01 4.78
CA PHE A 121 -14.78 12.38 3.46
C PHE A 121 -14.97 13.41 2.33
N GLU A 122 -15.56 14.56 2.59
CA GLU A 122 -15.59 15.70 1.65
C GLU A 122 -14.16 16.17 1.33
N ILE A 123 -13.33 16.38 2.35
CA ILE A 123 -11.93 16.82 2.18
C ILE A 123 -11.10 15.75 1.44
N MET A 124 -11.14 14.51 1.90
CA MET A 124 -10.35 13.43 1.31
C MET A 124 -10.83 13.05 -0.10
N GLY A 125 -12.13 13.05 -0.32
CA GLY A 125 -12.72 12.83 -1.64
C GLY A 125 -12.28 13.90 -2.64
N ALA A 126 -12.32 15.17 -2.25
CA ALA A 126 -11.88 16.28 -3.11
C ALA A 126 -10.41 16.15 -3.51
N ASP A 127 -9.52 15.73 -2.60
CA ASP A 127 -8.09 15.53 -2.88
C ASP A 127 -7.86 14.47 -3.97
N VAL A 128 -8.61 13.37 -3.93
CA VAL A 128 -8.51 12.28 -4.91
C VAL A 128 -9.51 12.40 -6.07
N LYS A 129 -10.18 13.55 -6.22
CA LYS A 129 -11.15 13.85 -7.29
C LYS A 129 -12.35 12.89 -7.31
N GLN A 130 -12.83 12.52 -6.14
CA GLN A 130 -14.04 11.72 -5.92
C GLN A 130 -15.09 12.52 -5.13
N SER A 131 -16.35 12.09 -5.15
CA SER A 131 -17.35 12.59 -4.21
C SER A 131 -17.09 12.06 -2.81
N ALA A 132 -17.65 12.74 -1.79
CA ALA A 132 -17.59 12.28 -0.40
C ALA A 132 -18.14 10.86 -0.24
N GLU A 133 -19.28 10.57 -0.88
CA GLU A 133 -19.94 9.25 -0.84
C GLU A 133 -19.08 8.16 -1.50
N ALA A 134 -18.43 8.47 -2.63
CA ALA A 134 -17.53 7.54 -3.29
C ALA A 134 -16.29 7.23 -2.44
N PHE A 135 -15.73 8.26 -1.77
CA PHE A 135 -14.63 8.09 -0.85
C PHE A 135 -15.07 7.29 0.39
N GLU A 136 -16.21 7.61 1.01
CA GLU A 136 -16.78 6.85 2.12
C GLU A 136 -16.97 5.38 1.75
N ALA A 137 -17.51 5.08 0.58
CA ALA A 137 -17.69 3.71 0.11
C ALA A 137 -16.35 2.94 -0.02
N SER A 138 -15.23 3.63 -0.22
CA SER A 138 -13.89 3.04 -0.29
C SER A 138 -13.28 2.71 1.07
N GLN A 139 -13.81 3.26 2.18
CA GLN A 139 -13.26 3.07 3.53
C GLN A 139 -13.18 1.60 3.95
N LYS A 140 -14.12 0.79 3.50
CA LYS A 140 -14.13 -0.66 3.77
C LYS A 140 -12.91 -1.42 3.21
N TYR A 141 -12.17 -0.80 2.30
CA TYR A 141 -10.94 -1.35 1.71
C TYR A 141 -9.67 -0.79 2.34
N LEU A 142 -9.79 0.09 3.34
CA LEU A 142 -8.68 0.70 4.06
C LEU A 142 -8.63 0.17 5.49
N ARG A 143 -7.44 0.08 6.04
CA ARG A 143 -7.20 -0.20 7.46
C ARG A 143 -6.39 0.93 8.06
N TRP A 144 -7.09 1.92 8.57
CA TRP A 144 -6.44 3.00 9.32
C TRP A 144 -5.78 2.45 10.57
N GLN A 145 -4.50 2.77 10.75
CA GLN A 145 -3.72 2.33 11.88
C GLN A 145 -3.70 3.44 12.93
N ASP A 146 -4.48 3.28 14.00
CA ASP A 146 -4.46 4.22 15.12
C ASP A 146 -3.17 4.10 15.94
N ARG A 147 -3.04 4.94 16.98
CA ARG A 147 -1.83 4.98 17.83
C ARG A 147 -1.53 3.63 18.46
N ALA A 148 -2.53 2.95 19.00
CA ALA A 148 -2.36 1.65 19.64
C ALA A 148 -1.90 0.57 18.63
N ALA A 149 -2.50 0.55 17.45
CA ALA A 149 -2.09 -0.35 16.37
C ALA A 149 -0.66 -0.09 15.91
N ASN A 150 -0.27 1.19 15.75
CA ASN A 150 1.12 1.57 15.44
C ASN A 150 2.10 1.12 16.54
N GLN A 151 1.78 1.38 17.81
CA GLN A 151 2.63 0.96 18.94
C GLN A 151 2.82 -0.56 18.95
N LYS A 152 1.75 -1.33 18.79
CA LYS A 152 1.80 -2.79 18.71
C LYS A 152 2.67 -3.26 17.55
N PHE A 153 2.45 -2.71 16.36
CA PHE A 153 3.20 -3.07 15.16
C PHE A 153 4.70 -2.83 15.34
N PHE A 154 5.10 -1.66 15.78
CA PHE A 154 6.51 -1.31 15.99
C PHE A 154 7.15 -2.01 17.21
N ALA A 155 6.37 -2.52 18.15
CA ALA A 155 6.89 -3.29 19.29
C ALA A 155 7.37 -4.70 18.91
N GLY A 156 6.91 -5.28 17.78
CA GLY A 156 7.30 -6.64 17.40
C GLY A 156 7.05 -7.00 15.95
N GLU A 157 5.86 -6.76 15.43
CA GLU A 157 5.43 -7.21 14.09
C GLU A 157 6.26 -6.59 12.96
N HIS A 158 6.70 -5.32 13.12
CA HIS A 158 7.49 -4.59 12.14
C HIS A 158 8.79 -5.31 11.76
N ALA A 159 9.51 -5.88 12.72
CA ALA A 159 10.79 -6.54 12.47
C ALA A 159 10.61 -7.76 11.56
N GLN A 160 9.61 -8.59 11.84
CA GLN A 160 9.28 -9.77 11.03
C GLN A 160 8.79 -9.36 9.64
N PHE A 161 7.86 -8.39 9.58
CA PHE A 161 7.33 -7.85 8.32
C PHE A 161 8.46 -7.32 7.41
N SER A 162 9.34 -6.49 7.97
CA SER A 162 10.45 -5.89 7.21
C SER A 162 11.47 -6.93 6.75
N LYS A 163 11.74 -7.96 7.59
CA LYS A 163 12.63 -9.05 7.21
C LYS A 163 12.06 -9.84 6.03
N GLU A 164 10.81 -10.26 6.09
CA GLU A 164 10.16 -11.01 5.00
C GLU A 164 10.13 -10.20 3.70
N ALA A 165 9.85 -8.89 3.81
CA ALA A 165 9.88 -7.99 2.66
C ALA A 165 11.28 -7.87 2.06
N ALA A 166 12.33 -7.72 2.87
CA ALA A 166 13.70 -7.63 2.40
C ALA A 166 14.17 -8.93 1.76
N ASP A 167 13.86 -10.08 2.36
CA ASP A 167 14.20 -11.40 1.81
C ASP A 167 13.58 -11.59 0.41
N LEU A 168 12.32 -11.20 0.24
CA LEU A 168 11.65 -11.25 -1.06
C LEU A 168 12.28 -10.29 -2.07
N LEU A 169 12.55 -9.04 -1.67
CA LEU A 169 13.16 -8.02 -2.55
C LEU A 169 14.56 -8.42 -2.99
N LEU A 170 15.33 -9.11 -2.14
CA LEU A 170 16.61 -9.72 -2.50
C LEU A 170 16.42 -10.86 -3.50
N ALA A 171 15.49 -11.78 -3.24
CA ALA A 171 15.23 -12.93 -4.09
C ALA A 171 14.80 -12.53 -5.52
N VAL A 172 14.03 -11.44 -5.66
CA VAL A 172 13.62 -10.91 -6.97
C VAL A 172 14.60 -9.89 -7.57
N GLY A 173 15.71 -9.60 -6.88
CA GLY A 173 16.80 -8.75 -7.38
C GLY A 173 16.50 -7.25 -7.37
N ILE A 174 15.51 -6.78 -6.62
CA ILE A 174 15.18 -5.36 -6.48
C ILE A 174 16.18 -4.64 -5.59
N ILE A 175 16.59 -5.26 -4.51
CA ILE A 175 17.69 -4.78 -3.67
C ILE A 175 18.89 -5.72 -3.78
N LYS A 176 20.10 -5.18 -3.63
CA LYS A 176 21.35 -5.95 -3.76
C LYS A 176 21.92 -6.39 -2.42
N ALA A 177 21.44 -5.81 -1.33
CA ALA A 177 21.84 -6.14 0.04
C ALA A 177 20.66 -5.90 0.98
N ALA A 178 20.60 -6.67 2.06
CA ALA A 178 19.62 -6.45 3.11
C ALA A 178 19.87 -5.09 3.79
N PRO A 179 18.82 -4.30 4.05
CA PRO A 179 18.97 -3.06 4.80
C PRO A 179 19.28 -3.35 6.28
N ASP A 180 19.86 -2.38 6.96
CA ASP A 180 20.01 -2.41 8.42
C ASP A 180 18.62 -2.24 9.06
N MET A 181 18.05 -3.35 9.52
CA MET A 181 16.70 -3.39 10.10
C MET A 181 16.56 -2.49 11.32
N SER A 182 17.63 -2.23 12.06
CA SER A 182 17.61 -1.37 13.25
C SER A 182 17.41 0.12 12.92
N LYS A 183 17.58 0.50 11.64
CA LYS A 183 17.46 1.88 11.15
C LYS A 183 16.22 2.14 10.29
N LEU A 184 15.39 1.12 10.05
CA LEU A 184 14.22 1.26 9.18
C LEU A 184 13.06 1.99 9.84
N ALA A 185 12.96 1.98 11.16
CA ALA A 185 11.87 2.60 11.89
C ALA A 185 12.36 3.41 13.07
N ASP A 186 11.65 4.49 13.36
CA ASP A 186 11.86 5.32 14.54
C ASP A 186 10.56 5.50 15.32
N PRO A 187 10.26 4.60 16.27
CA PRO A 187 9.01 4.61 17.03
C PRO A 187 8.91 5.74 18.06
N ARG A 188 9.91 6.60 18.21
CA ARG A 188 9.92 7.68 19.21
C ARG A 188 8.77 8.66 19.03
N PHE A 189 8.26 8.81 17.81
CA PHE A 189 7.24 9.79 17.45
C PHE A 189 5.79 9.27 17.55
N ILE A 190 5.58 8.01 17.87
CA ILE A 190 4.24 7.40 18.00
C ILE A 190 3.81 7.13 19.44
N LYS A 191 4.50 7.74 20.41
CA LYS A 191 4.20 7.63 21.86
C LYS A 191 2.92 8.33 22.25
#